data_d4d2837b931d7d92e9171aaa6d30be4a
#
_entry.id   d4d2837b931d7d92e9171aaa6d30be4a
#
_cell.length_a   1.000
_cell.length_b   1.000
_cell.length_c   1.000
_cell.angle_alpha   90.00
_cell.angle_beta   90.00
_cell.angle_gamma   90.00
#
_symmetry.space_group_name_H-M   'P 1'
#
loop_
_entity.id
_entity.type
_entity.pdbx_description
1 polymer ?
#
loop_
_entity_poly.entity_id
_entity_poly.type
_entity_poly.pdbx_seq_one_letter_code
_entity_poly.pdbx_strand_id
1 'polypeptide(L)'
;MPLASAITTAIGTIDGAADAVRLEVISRQTNTEEYKRSEQQARAFKAAGYPSDDVPACVASWVRAKYREGWTARQAADDIIATADRWYGILDAIRDLRLCAKEDVRHAASNGDVSARVLQFKSDLATLSTEVS
;
A
#
# COMPACT_ATOMS: atom_id res chain seq x y z
N MET A 1 19.94 29.38 -2.62
CA MET A 1 18.50 29.41 -2.29
C MET A 1 18.33 29.60 -0.80
N PRO A 2 17.46 30.51 -0.37
CA PRO A 2 17.15 30.66 1.06
C PRO A 2 16.58 29.37 1.63
N LEU A 3 16.85 29.10 2.91
CA LEU A 3 16.41 27.87 3.57
C LEU A 3 14.88 27.69 3.48
N ALA A 4 14.10 28.74 3.70
CA ALA A 4 12.64 28.67 3.60
C ALA A 4 12.18 28.22 2.20
N SER A 5 12.82 28.71 1.14
CA SER A 5 12.51 28.33 -0.24
C SER A 5 12.92 26.88 -0.52
N ALA A 6 14.06 26.46 0.01
CA ALA A 6 14.53 25.06 -0.10
C ALA A 6 13.54 24.11 0.58
N ILE A 7 13.04 24.46 1.74
CA ILE A 7 12.04 23.66 2.47
C ILE A 7 10.75 23.56 1.65
N THR A 8 10.23 24.67 1.14
CA THR A 8 9.00 24.66 0.31
C THR A 8 9.16 23.79 -0.93
N THR A 9 10.29 23.90 -1.63
CA THR A 9 10.57 23.09 -2.81
C THR A 9 10.68 21.61 -2.45
N ALA A 10 11.36 21.29 -1.35
CA ALA A 10 11.51 19.92 -0.88
C ALA A 10 10.18 19.26 -0.51
N ILE A 11 9.28 19.99 0.15
CA ILE A 11 7.94 19.48 0.49
C ILE A 11 7.18 19.13 -0.79
N GLY A 12 7.24 19.98 -1.81
CA GLY A 12 6.63 19.70 -3.11
C GLY A 12 7.22 18.47 -3.78
N THR A 13 8.53 18.29 -3.70
CA THR A 13 9.23 17.11 -4.23
C THR A 13 8.80 15.83 -3.50
N ILE A 14 8.72 15.88 -2.18
CA ILE A 14 8.29 14.75 -1.36
C ILE A 14 6.84 14.37 -1.70
N ASP A 15 5.94 15.33 -1.73
CA ASP A 15 4.54 15.08 -2.07
C ASP A 15 4.38 14.51 -3.48
N GLY A 16 5.07 15.08 -4.46
CA GLY A 16 5.01 14.60 -5.85
C GLY A 16 5.52 13.17 -6.00
N ALA A 17 6.64 12.85 -5.36
CA ALA A 17 7.22 11.51 -5.41
C ALA A 17 6.32 10.48 -4.70
N ALA A 18 5.78 10.82 -3.53
CA ALA A 18 4.85 9.95 -2.81
C ALA A 18 3.56 9.70 -3.60
N ASP A 19 3.00 10.76 -4.21
CA ASP A 19 1.79 10.64 -5.03
C ASP A 19 2.02 9.75 -6.26
N ALA A 20 3.19 9.84 -6.89
CA ALA A 20 3.53 9.00 -8.05
C ALA A 20 3.58 7.51 -7.66
N VAL A 21 4.20 7.15 -6.54
CA VAL A 21 4.26 5.75 -6.07
C VAL A 21 2.88 5.27 -5.64
N ARG A 22 2.13 6.11 -4.94
CA ARG A 22 0.76 5.78 -4.54
C ARG A 22 -0.12 5.48 -5.74
N LEU A 23 -0.03 6.30 -6.79
CA LEU A 23 -0.79 6.09 -8.02
C LEU A 23 -0.38 4.78 -8.70
N GLU A 24 0.90 4.45 -8.73
CA GLU A 24 1.41 3.18 -9.25
C GLU A 24 0.80 2.00 -8.49
N VAL A 25 0.78 2.05 -7.15
CA VAL A 25 0.19 1.01 -6.31
C VAL A 25 -1.30 0.84 -6.62
N ILE A 26 -2.04 1.95 -6.67
CA ILE A 26 -3.49 1.94 -6.93
C ILE A 26 -3.79 1.43 -8.35
N SER A 27 -2.99 1.81 -9.35
CA SER A 27 -3.21 1.41 -10.74
C SER A 27 -3.06 -0.08 -10.99
N ARG A 28 -2.38 -0.80 -10.09
CA ARG A 28 -2.25 -2.25 -10.18
C ARG A 28 -3.52 -2.99 -9.76
N GLN A 29 -4.44 -2.28 -9.11
CA GLN A 29 -5.78 -2.77 -8.82
C GLN A 29 -6.71 -2.29 -9.93
N THR A 30 -6.94 -3.13 -10.94
CA THR A 30 -7.69 -2.75 -12.15
C THR A 30 -9.18 -2.53 -11.87
N ASN A 31 -9.70 -3.07 -10.77
CA ASN A 31 -11.11 -2.92 -10.38
C ASN A 31 -11.22 -2.82 -8.85
N THR A 32 -11.17 -1.60 -8.35
CA THR A 32 -11.18 -1.31 -6.91
C THR A 32 -12.45 -1.83 -6.22
N GLU A 33 -13.63 -1.72 -6.87
CA GLU A 33 -14.89 -2.19 -6.29
C GLU A 33 -14.92 -3.71 -6.15
N GLU A 34 -14.39 -4.43 -7.14
CA GLU A 34 -14.30 -5.89 -7.08
C GLU A 34 -13.35 -6.33 -5.96
N TYR A 35 -12.20 -5.68 -5.82
CA TYR A 35 -11.24 -5.98 -4.76
C TYR A 35 -11.83 -5.73 -3.37
N LYS A 36 -12.53 -4.61 -3.18
CA LYS A 36 -13.19 -4.30 -1.92
C LYS A 36 -14.28 -5.32 -1.58
N ARG A 37 -15.06 -5.71 -2.58
CA ARG A 37 -16.12 -6.71 -2.41
C ARG A 37 -15.54 -8.07 -2.02
N SER A 38 -14.47 -8.48 -2.68
CA SER A 38 -13.75 -9.73 -2.37
C SER A 38 -13.24 -9.72 -0.95
N GLU A 39 -12.61 -8.63 -0.53
CA GLU A 39 -12.10 -8.45 0.83
C GLU A 39 -13.23 -8.52 1.87
N GLN A 40 -14.32 -7.81 1.66
CA GLN A 40 -15.45 -7.80 2.58
C GLN A 40 -16.04 -9.21 2.74
N GLN A 41 -16.22 -9.92 1.64
CA GLN A 41 -16.73 -11.30 1.67
C GLN A 41 -15.78 -12.26 2.39
N ALA A 42 -14.47 -12.15 2.13
CA ALA A 42 -13.48 -12.99 2.77
C ALA A 42 -13.42 -12.75 4.29
N ARG A 43 -13.45 -11.48 4.72
CA ARG A 43 -13.44 -11.13 6.15
C ARG A 43 -14.71 -11.58 6.87
N ALA A 44 -15.86 -11.43 6.24
CA ALA A 44 -17.13 -11.91 6.79
C ALA A 44 -17.15 -13.43 6.92
N PHE A 45 -16.63 -14.14 5.93
CA PHE A 45 -16.49 -15.58 5.93
C PHE A 45 -15.60 -16.06 7.07
N LYS A 46 -14.46 -15.42 7.26
CA LYS A 46 -13.56 -15.70 8.39
C LYS A 46 -14.23 -15.43 9.72
N ALA A 47 -14.91 -14.29 9.86
CA ALA A 47 -15.60 -13.91 11.10
C ALA A 47 -16.70 -14.91 11.47
N ALA A 48 -17.33 -15.54 10.48
CA ALA A 48 -18.35 -16.56 10.67
C ALA A 48 -17.77 -17.97 10.94
N GLY A 49 -16.46 -18.11 11.00
CA GLY A 49 -15.79 -19.40 11.27
C GLY A 49 -15.61 -20.27 10.03
N TYR A 50 -15.55 -19.68 8.85
CA TYR A 50 -15.36 -20.38 7.56
C TYR A 50 -16.41 -21.46 7.30
N PRO A 51 -17.73 -21.15 7.34
CA PRO A 51 -18.77 -22.19 7.20
C PRO A 51 -18.72 -22.81 5.79
N SER A 52 -18.61 -24.13 5.72
CA SER A 52 -18.46 -24.85 4.44
C SER A 52 -19.76 -24.86 3.62
N ASP A 53 -20.89 -24.60 4.24
CA ASP A 53 -22.21 -24.57 3.61
C ASP A 53 -22.65 -23.17 3.15
N ASP A 54 -21.81 -22.16 3.40
CA ASP A 54 -22.13 -20.76 3.05
C ASP A 54 -20.85 -20.02 2.62
N VAL A 55 -20.29 -20.45 1.48
CA VAL A 55 -19.07 -19.86 0.93
C VAL A 55 -19.44 -18.67 0.03
N PRO A 56 -18.95 -17.44 0.33
CA PRO A 56 -19.25 -16.27 -0.50
C PRO A 56 -18.76 -16.43 -1.94
N ALA A 57 -19.44 -15.77 -2.86
CA ALA A 57 -19.16 -15.90 -4.30
C ALA A 57 -17.70 -15.54 -4.67
N CYS A 58 -17.14 -14.49 -4.09
CA CYS A 58 -15.76 -14.08 -4.39
C CYS A 58 -14.74 -15.08 -3.86
N VAL A 59 -15.00 -15.68 -2.70
CA VAL A 59 -14.16 -16.75 -2.15
C VAL A 59 -14.23 -17.99 -3.02
N ALA A 60 -15.45 -18.41 -3.40
CA ALA A 60 -15.68 -19.56 -4.28
C ALA A 60 -14.98 -19.40 -5.64
N SER A 61 -15.03 -18.19 -6.21
CA SER A 61 -14.32 -17.87 -7.46
C SER A 61 -12.81 -18.08 -7.31
N TRP A 62 -12.25 -17.65 -6.18
CA TRP A 62 -10.81 -17.79 -5.95
C TRP A 62 -10.40 -19.24 -5.73
N VAL A 63 -11.23 -20.05 -5.06
CA VAL A 63 -11.06 -21.50 -4.97
C VAL A 63 -10.96 -22.11 -6.38
N ARG A 64 -11.88 -21.76 -7.26
CA ARG A 64 -11.88 -22.24 -8.65
C ARG A 64 -10.65 -21.81 -9.42
N ALA A 65 -10.22 -20.54 -9.25
CA ALA A 65 -9.02 -20.03 -9.90
C ALA A 65 -7.75 -20.74 -9.44
N LYS A 66 -7.75 -21.17 -8.18
CA LYS A 66 -6.61 -21.87 -7.53
C LYS A 66 -6.76 -23.39 -7.52
N TYR A 67 -7.51 -23.95 -8.48
CA TYR A 67 -7.77 -25.38 -8.52
C TYR A 67 -6.49 -26.24 -8.63
N ARG A 68 -5.44 -25.72 -9.26
CA ARG A 68 -4.17 -26.42 -9.39
C ARG A 68 -3.45 -26.60 -8.06
N GLU A 69 -3.64 -25.68 -7.13
CA GLU A 69 -3.09 -25.73 -5.78
C GLU A 69 -3.99 -26.52 -4.82
N GLY A 70 -5.21 -26.83 -5.22
CA GLY A 70 -6.16 -27.55 -4.39
C GLY A 70 -6.62 -26.80 -3.15
N TRP A 71 -6.75 -25.48 -3.25
CA TRP A 71 -7.09 -24.65 -2.09
C TRP A 71 -8.50 -24.91 -1.58
N THR A 72 -8.61 -24.91 -0.25
CA THR A 72 -9.91 -24.86 0.44
C THR A 72 -10.46 -23.45 0.42
N ALA A 73 -11.75 -23.30 0.74
CA ALA A 73 -12.38 -22.00 0.89
C ALA A 73 -11.68 -21.14 1.95
N ARG A 74 -11.24 -21.75 3.05
CA ARG A 74 -10.45 -21.06 4.09
C ARG A 74 -9.15 -20.51 3.55
N GLN A 75 -8.39 -21.32 2.82
CA GLN A 75 -7.13 -20.89 2.23
C GLN A 75 -7.33 -19.74 1.23
N ALA A 76 -8.38 -19.82 0.40
CA ALA A 76 -8.72 -18.78 -0.55
C ALA A 76 -9.10 -17.47 0.15
N ALA A 77 -9.92 -17.54 1.20
CA ALA A 77 -10.29 -16.37 1.99
C ALA A 77 -9.09 -15.72 2.68
N ASP A 78 -8.23 -16.54 3.29
CA ASP A 78 -7.03 -16.06 3.98
C ASP A 78 -6.07 -15.39 2.99
N ASP A 79 -5.94 -15.89 1.78
CA ASP A 79 -5.13 -15.28 0.72
C ASP A 79 -5.69 -13.92 0.29
N ILE A 80 -6.99 -13.82 0.10
CA ILE A 80 -7.65 -12.55 -0.23
C ILE A 80 -7.38 -11.51 0.85
N ILE A 81 -7.53 -11.89 2.13
CA ILE A 81 -7.28 -11.01 3.27
C ILE A 81 -5.81 -10.60 3.34
N ALA A 82 -4.89 -11.54 3.19
CA ALA A 82 -3.45 -11.26 3.22
C ALA A 82 -3.03 -10.29 2.11
N THR A 83 -3.59 -10.45 0.91
CA THR A 83 -3.34 -9.55 -0.22
C THR A 83 -3.86 -8.15 0.08
N ALA A 84 -5.06 -8.02 0.63
CA ALA A 84 -5.63 -6.73 1.02
C ALA A 84 -4.77 -6.06 2.11
N ASP A 85 -4.37 -6.79 3.13
CA ASP A 85 -3.53 -6.28 4.22
C ASP A 85 -2.16 -5.81 3.69
N ARG A 86 -1.58 -6.53 2.74
CA ARG A 86 -0.33 -6.13 2.10
C ARG A 86 -0.47 -4.80 1.37
N TRP A 87 -1.56 -4.60 0.62
CA TRP A 87 -1.80 -3.34 -0.08
C TRP A 87 -2.01 -2.18 0.89
N TYR A 88 -2.81 -2.37 1.93
CA TYR A 88 -2.99 -1.36 2.97
C TYR A 88 -1.67 -1.03 3.67
N GLY A 89 -0.87 -2.03 3.97
CA GLY A 89 0.45 -1.84 4.58
C GLY A 89 1.37 -0.98 3.72
N ILE A 90 1.37 -1.20 2.40
CA ILE A 90 2.17 -0.38 1.47
C ILE A 90 1.67 1.07 1.44
N LEU A 91 0.35 1.28 1.35
CA LEU A 91 -0.22 2.63 1.37
C LEU A 91 0.07 3.37 2.68
N ASP A 92 -0.04 2.67 3.81
CA ASP A 92 0.29 3.22 5.13
C ASP A 92 1.78 3.57 5.23
N ALA A 93 2.66 2.74 4.69
CA ALA A 93 4.09 2.99 4.66
C ALA A 93 4.43 4.23 3.82
N ILE A 94 3.79 4.41 2.67
CA ILE A 94 3.95 5.61 1.84
C ILE A 94 3.56 6.86 2.64
N ARG A 95 2.43 6.82 3.32
CA ARG A 95 1.95 7.93 4.15
C ARG A 95 2.95 8.24 5.28
N ASP A 96 3.43 7.22 5.96
CA ASP A 96 4.39 7.36 7.06
C ASP A 96 5.69 8.01 6.57
N LEU A 97 6.27 7.50 5.48
CA LEU A 97 7.48 8.08 4.88
C LEU A 97 7.27 9.55 4.49
N ARG A 98 6.14 9.86 3.87
CA ARG A 98 5.79 11.23 3.46
C ARG A 98 5.73 12.16 4.66
N LEU A 99 4.96 11.81 5.68
CA LEU A 99 4.75 12.66 6.84
C LEU A 99 6.05 12.90 7.61
N CYS A 100 6.83 11.84 7.85
CA CYS A 100 8.11 11.94 8.55
C CYS A 100 9.11 12.79 7.77
N ALA A 101 9.23 12.59 6.47
CA ALA A 101 10.15 13.36 5.63
C ALA A 101 9.78 14.85 5.61
N LYS A 102 8.49 15.17 5.49
CA LYS A 102 8.03 16.56 5.49
C LYS A 102 8.31 17.24 6.82
N GLU A 103 8.08 16.56 7.94
CA GLU A 103 8.39 17.10 9.26
C GLU A 103 9.90 17.31 9.45
N ASP A 104 10.71 16.36 9.06
CA ASP A 104 12.17 16.49 9.15
C ASP A 104 12.68 17.67 8.32
N VAL A 105 12.15 17.85 7.12
CA VAL A 105 12.52 18.97 6.25
C VAL A 105 12.09 20.30 6.85
N ARG A 106 10.90 20.38 7.45
CA ARG A 106 10.43 21.62 8.10
C ARG A 106 11.32 22.05 9.25
N HIS A 107 11.98 21.11 9.92
CA HIS A 107 12.87 21.36 11.06
C HIS A 107 14.34 21.32 10.69
N ALA A 108 14.69 21.25 9.40
CA ALA A 108 16.07 21.24 8.94
C ALA A 108 16.78 22.53 9.25
N ALA A 109 18.06 22.43 9.66
CA ALA A 109 18.86 23.58 10.05
C ALA A 109 19.61 24.22 8.87
N SER A 110 19.70 23.53 7.72
CA SER A 110 20.48 24.00 6.57
C SER A 110 19.91 23.40 5.27
N ASN A 111 20.31 24.01 4.14
CA ASN A 111 19.98 23.47 2.81
C ASN A 111 20.59 22.07 2.60
N GLY A 112 21.76 21.81 3.17
CA GLY A 112 22.40 20.49 3.11
C GLY A 112 21.56 19.42 3.82
N ASP A 113 21.01 19.75 4.97
CA ASP A 113 20.12 18.85 5.71
C ASP A 113 18.83 18.57 4.93
N VAL A 114 18.25 19.59 4.30
CA VAL A 114 17.07 19.44 3.44
C VAL A 114 17.37 18.46 2.30
N SER A 115 18.48 18.67 1.58
CA SER A 115 18.85 17.82 0.45
C SER A 115 19.13 16.38 0.88
N ALA A 116 19.82 16.18 1.99
CA ALA A 116 20.12 14.86 2.52
C ALA A 116 18.84 14.11 2.89
N ARG A 117 17.89 14.80 3.51
CA ARG A 117 16.61 14.17 3.91
C ARG A 117 15.76 13.80 2.70
N VAL A 118 15.73 14.64 1.67
CA VAL A 118 15.01 14.33 0.42
C VAL A 118 15.63 13.11 -0.26
N LEU A 119 16.94 13.00 -0.31
CA LEU A 119 17.62 11.83 -0.89
C LEU A 119 17.29 10.55 -0.10
N GLN A 120 17.29 10.62 1.24
CA GLN A 120 16.93 9.47 2.07
C GLN A 120 15.48 9.06 1.82
N PHE A 121 14.57 10.02 1.75
CA PHE A 121 13.15 9.75 1.44
C PHE A 121 13.01 9.04 0.09
N LYS A 122 13.68 9.54 -0.95
CA LYS A 122 13.62 8.92 -2.29
C LYS A 122 14.15 7.49 -2.28
N SER A 123 15.21 7.23 -1.53
CA SER A 123 15.78 5.89 -1.36
C SER A 123 14.79 4.95 -0.65
N ASP A 124 14.20 5.39 0.45
CA ASP A 124 13.22 4.62 1.21
C ASP A 124 11.98 4.31 0.35
N LEU A 125 11.52 5.31 -0.41
CA LEU A 125 10.38 5.17 -1.30
C LEU A 125 10.67 4.19 -2.44
N ALA A 126 11.88 4.22 -3.01
CA ALA A 126 12.30 3.29 -4.05
C ALA A 126 12.32 1.85 -3.54
N THR A 127 12.80 1.63 -2.32
CA THR A 127 12.79 0.31 -1.67
C THR A 127 11.35 -0.20 -1.52
N LEU A 128 10.44 0.66 -1.07
CA LEU A 128 9.03 0.32 -0.92
C LEU A 128 8.38 0.01 -2.27
N SER A 129 8.72 0.77 -3.33
CA SER A 129 8.22 0.55 -4.68
C SER A 129 8.60 -0.82 -5.23
N THR A 130 9.77 -1.37 -4.87
CA THR A 130 10.17 -2.71 -5.30
C THR A 130 9.32 -3.81 -4.65
N GLU A 131 8.74 -3.58 -3.48
CA GLU A 131 7.86 -4.53 -2.80
C GLU A 131 6.51 -4.67 -3.51
N VAL A 132 6.14 -3.68 -4.32
CA VAL A 132 4.88 -3.65 -5.07
C VAL A 132 4.95 -4.53 -6.33
N SER A 133 6.13 -4.74 -6.84
CA SER A 133 6.36 -5.45 -8.11
C SER A 133 6.11 -6.96 -8.00
#